data_3aac2d0e09fa30ead95748d9ee7626b5
#
_entry.id   3aac2d0e09fa30ead95748d9ee7626b5
#
_cell.length_a   1.000
_cell.length_b   1.000
_cell.length_c   1.000
_cell.angle_alpha   90.00
_cell.angle_beta   90.00
_cell.angle_gamma   90.00
#
_symmetry.space_group_name_H-M   'P 1'
#
loop_
_entity.id
_entity.type
_entity.pdbx_description
1 polymer ?
#
loop_
_entity_poly.entity_id
_entity_poly.type
_entity_poly.pdbx_seq_one_letter_code
_entity_poly.pdbx_strand_id
1 'polypeptide(L)'
;MSSALYDHTRETLELLRDNGIEVPWVQVGNETTHGFLWPVGRIEENPKNYAMLTQAGYDAVKEVYPDAQVIVHLDNGFDADLYDRVFDILQENGTRWDIIGMSVYPYWAMEGKFRPDAESTLNDAIANAQRLYEKYGTNVMITEVGVDTREPEKGRDFMIQLFDKVIDESNGSITGVFYWAPEINADADYHLGAFDKDRPTVILDAFRIASEKAGN
;
A
#
# COMPACT_ATOMS: atom_id res chain seq x y z
N MET A 1 19.21 13.64 10.56
CA MET A 1 18.48 12.42 10.19
C MET A 1 17.93 12.48 8.75
N SER A 2 17.31 13.58 8.30
CA SER A 2 16.84 13.71 6.90
C SER A 2 17.96 13.51 5.87
N SER A 3 19.16 14.09 6.10
CA SER A 3 20.32 13.85 5.24
C SER A 3 20.72 12.37 5.21
N ALA A 4 20.75 11.68 6.36
CA ALA A 4 21.11 10.27 6.40
C ALA A 4 20.08 9.39 5.67
N LEU A 5 18.79 9.70 5.78
CA LEU A 5 17.74 9.02 5.02
C LEU A 5 17.89 9.28 3.51
N TYR A 6 18.10 10.54 3.14
CA TYR A 6 18.34 10.92 1.75
C TYR A 6 19.52 10.15 1.17
N ASP A 7 20.69 10.18 1.84
CA ASP A 7 21.92 9.52 1.40
C ASP A 7 21.70 8.00 1.25
N HIS A 8 21.08 7.36 2.26
CA HIS A 8 20.78 5.93 2.24
C HIS A 8 19.84 5.55 1.07
N THR A 9 18.77 6.32 0.87
CA THR A 9 17.81 6.09 -0.21
C THR A 9 18.50 6.25 -1.57
N ARG A 10 19.26 7.33 -1.74
CA ARG A 10 20.01 7.62 -2.97
C ARG A 10 21.02 6.50 -3.29
N GLU A 11 21.88 6.14 -2.32
CA GLU A 11 22.91 5.11 -2.52
C GLU A 11 22.30 3.74 -2.87
N THR A 12 21.18 3.38 -2.21
CA THR A 12 20.48 2.13 -2.50
C THR A 12 19.93 2.12 -3.93
N LEU A 13 19.30 3.22 -4.35
CA LEU A 13 18.73 3.33 -5.69
C LEU A 13 19.82 3.44 -6.78
N GLU A 14 20.93 4.12 -6.51
CA GLU A 14 22.09 4.15 -7.40
C GLU A 14 22.64 2.74 -7.63
N LEU A 15 22.72 1.91 -6.59
CA LEU A 15 23.15 0.52 -6.71
C LEU A 15 22.20 -0.27 -7.63
N LEU A 16 20.90 -0.09 -7.55
CA LEU A 16 19.94 -0.74 -8.44
C LEU A 16 20.10 -0.26 -9.88
N ARG A 17 20.19 1.06 -10.10
CA ARG A 17 20.41 1.66 -11.42
C ARG A 17 21.71 1.17 -12.08
N ASP A 18 22.80 1.16 -11.33
CA ASP A 18 24.11 0.78 -11.83
C ASP A 18 24.19 -0.73 -12.17
N ASN A 19 23.25 -1.53 -11.67
CA ASN A 19 23.06 -2.93 -12.06
C ASN A 19 21.95 -3.12 -13.12
N GLY A 20 21.45 -2.05 -13.73
CA GLY A 20 20.49 -2.11 -14.83
C GLY A 20 19.07 -2.48 -14.42
N ILE A 21 18.71 -2.27 -13.13
CA ILE A 21 17.37 -2.52 -12.61
C ILE A 21 16.53 -1.25 -12.81
N GLU A 22 15.42 -1.37 -13.50
CA GLU A 22 14.42 -0.31 -13.61
C GLU A 22 13.49 -0.33 -12.40
N VAL A 23 13.23 0.83 -11.82
CA VAL A 23 12.39 0.99 -10.64
C VAL A 23 11.25 1.95 -10.94
N PRO A 24 10.05 1.45 -11.27
CA PRO A 24 8.90 2.31 -11.59
C PRO A 24 8.24 2.92 -10.34
N TRP A 25 8.34 2.25 -9.18
CA TRP A 25 7.74 2.71 -7.92
C TRP A 25 8.73 2.57 -6.77
N VAL A 26 8.72 3.55 -5.87
CA VAL A 26 9.48 3.50 -4.61
C VAL A 26 8.58 3.88 -3.46
N GLN A 27 8.43 2.98 -2.52
CA GLN A 27 7.70 3.24 -1.29
C GLN A 27 8.66 3.78 -0.23
N VAL A 28 8.43 5.01 0.23
CA VAL A 28 9.23 5.66 1.27
C VAL A 28 8.63 5.36 2.64
N GLY A 29 9.19 4.37 3.32
CA GLY A 29 8.65 3.79 4.55
C GLY A 29 7.57 2.74 4.29
N ASN A 30 7.21 1.96 5.30
CA ASN A 30 6.15 0.95 5.25
C ASN A 30 5.13 1.25 6.34
N GLU A 31 3.83 1.30 5.97
CA GLU A 31 2.72 1.55 6.89
C GLU A 31 3.02 2.68 7.89
N THR A 32 3.34 3.85 7.36
CA THR A 32 3.85 4.99 8.15
C THR A 32 2.76 5.76 8.89
N THR A 33 1.67 5.11 9.26
CA THR A 33 0.53 5.64 10.01
C THR A 33 0.90 6.40 11.27
N HIS A 34 1.93 5.90 11.97
CA HIS A 34 2.52 6.53 13.15
C HIS A 34 3.89 7.17 12.86
N GLY A 35 4.18 7.40 11.58
CA GLY A 35 5.49 7.87 11.13
C GLY A 35 6.54 6.75 11.10
N PHE A 36 7.80 7.10 10.85
CA PHE A 36 8.92 6.17 10.77
C PHE A 36 10.20 6.79 11.34
N LEU A 37 11.26 5.98 11.52
CA LEU A 37 12.52 6.39 12.16
C LEU A 37 12.32 7.01 13.55
N TRP A 38 11.57 6.30 14.40
CA TRP A 38 11.29 6.72 15.76
C TRP A 38 12.56 6.88 16.62
N PRO A 39 12.56 7.81 17.61
CA PRO A 39 11.43 8.70 17.95
C PRO A 39 11.34 9.96 17.07
N VAL A 40 12.31 10.21 16.20
CA VAL A 40 12.44 11.48 15.47
C VAL A 40 11.29 11.76 14.53
N GLY A 41 10.85 10.75 13.76
CA GLY A 41 9.75 10.87 12.81
C GLY A 41 8.44 10.30 13.31
N ARG A 42 8.24 10.16 14.63
CA ARG A 42 6.95 9.76 15.18
C ARG A 42 5.93 10.87 15.00
N ILE A 43 4.86 10.60 14.26
CA ILE A 43 3.94 11.62 13.76
C ILE A 43 3.17 12.33 14.87
N GLU A 44 2.80 11.61 15.94
CA GLU A 44 2.03 12.16 17.06
C GLU A 44 2.83 13.20 17.85
N GLU A 45 4.15 13.07 17.87
CA GLU A 45 5.05 13.95 18.63
C GLU A 45 5.73 14.97 17.73
N ASN A 46 6.06 14.57 16.51
CA ASN A 46 6.92 15.33 15.60
C ASN A 46 6.38 15.32 14.14
N PRO A 47 5.16 15.81 13.88
CA PRO A 47 4.56 15.73 12.53
C PRO A 47 5.38 16.42 11.45
N LYS A 48 6.05 17.56 11.79
CA LYS A 48 6.96 18.25 10.87
C LYS A 48 8.20 17.43 10.52
N ASN A 49 8.74 16.68 11.49
CA ASN A 49 9.89 15.80 11.22
C ASN A 49 9.48 14.65 10.31
N TYR A 50 8.29 14.06 10.51
CA TYR A 50 7.75 13.06 9.62
C TYR A 50 7.64 13.58 8.17
N ALA A 51 7.06 14.76 7.99
CA ALA A 51 6.95 15.41 6.69
C ALA A 51 8.32 15.68 6.04
N MET A 52 9.30 16.18 6.82
CA MET A 52 10.68 16.41 6.34
C MET A 52 11.39 15.11 5.96
N LEU A 53 11.19 14.03 6.69
CA LEU A 53 11.77 12.72 6.38
C LEU A 53 11.15 12.15 5.10
N THR A 54 9.84 12.20 4.96
CA THR A 54 9.12 11.78 3.74
C THR A 54 9.61 12.57 2.52
N GLN A 55 9.75 13.90 2.65
CA GLN A 55 10.30 14.74 1.57
C GLN A 55 11.74 14.39 1.21
N ALA A 56 12.60 14.08 2.20
CA ALA A 56 13.97 13.68 1.93
C ALA A 56 14.06 12.37 1.14
N GLY A 57 13.19 11.40 1.46
CA GLY A 57 13.07 10.17 0.67
C GLY A 57 12.57 10.45 -0.76
N TYR A 58 11.53 11.28 -0.89
CA TYR A 58 11.01 11.70 -2.20
C TYR A 58 12.11 12.32 -3.08
N ASP A 59 12.87 13.28 -2.54
CA ASP A 59 13.92 13.99 -3.29
C ASP A 59 15.03 13.03 -3.74
N ALA A 60 15.43 12.10 -2.87
CA ALA A 60 16.43 11.08 -3.21
C ALA A 60 15.97 10.15 -4.34
N VAL A 61 14.70 9.73 -4.32
CA VAL A 61 14.11 8.93 -5.40
C VAL A 61 14.15 9.69 -6.72
N LYS A 62 13.69 10.94 -6.71
CA LYS A 62 13.62 11.76 -7.95
C LYS A 62 14.98 12.15 -8.49
N GLU A 63 16.03 12.17 -7.67
CA GLU A 63 17.40 12.38 -8.13
C GLU A 63 17.92 11.19 -8.95
N VAL A 64 17.65 9.97 -8.50
CA VAL A 64 18.19 8.74 -9.14
C VAL A 64 17.29 8.21 -10.26
N TYR A 65 15.97 8.22 -10.03
CA TYR A 65 14.94 7.78 -10.94
C TYR A 65 13.85 8.87 -11.09
N PRO A 66 14.07 9.87 -11.95
CA PRO A 66 13.14 11.01 -12.08
C PRO A 66 11.70 10.60 -12.43
N ASP A 67 11.55 9.52 -13.19
CA ASP A 67 10.26 9.01 -13.67
C ASP A 67 9.59 8.03 -12.68
N ALA A 68 10.31 7.53 -11.68
CA ALA A 68 9.73 6.65 -10.66
C ALA A 68 8.69 7.38 -9.83
N GLN A 69 7.57 6.71 -9.55
CA GLN A 69 6.53 7.27 -8.70
C GLN A 69 6.80 6.93 -7.23
N VAL A 70 6.70 7.94 -6.37
CA VAL A 70 6.95 7.80 -4.94
C VAL A 70 5.64 7.56 -4.20
N ILE A 71 5.61 6.47 -3.45
CA ILE A 71 4.45 6.02 -2.69
C ILE A 71 4.63 6.39 -1.22
N VAL A 72 3.62 7.01 -0.62
CA VAL A 72 3.45 7.11 0.83
C VAL A 72 2.39 6.09 1.24
N HIS A 73 2.78 5.12 2.06
CA HIS A 73 1.99 3.95 2.40
C HIS A 73 1.51 3.99 3.85
N LEU A 74 0.20 3.80 4.03
CA LEU A 74 -0.45 3.68 5.34
C LEU A 74 -1.19 2.35 5.45
N ASP A 75 -1.37 1.89 6.70
CA ASP A 75 -2.24 0.76 7.00
C ASP A 75 -3.74 1.11 6.93
N ASN A 76 -4.61 0.15 7.23
CA ASN A 76 -6.05 0.33 7.41
C ASN A 76 -6.71 1.18 6.32
N GLY A 77 -6.62 0.77 5.04
CA GLY A 77 -7.17 1.48 3.88
C GLY A 77 -8.63 1.92 4.01
N PHE A 78 -9.39 1.28 4.92
CA PHE A 78 -10.78 1.59 5.24
C PHE A 78 -10.97 2.79 6.18
N ASP A 79 -9.90 3.32 6.78
CA ASP A 79 -9.98 4.39 7.79
C ASP A 79 -9.73 5.77 7.17
N ALA A 80 -10.81 6.42 6.72
CA ALA A 80 -10.74 7.71 6.06
C ALA A 80 -10.11 8.82 6.94
N ASP A 81 -10.41 8.82 8.24
CA ASP A 81 -9.90 9.85 9.17
C ASP A 81 -8.38 9.71 9.38
N LEU A 82 -7.90 8.47 9.39
CA LEU A 82 -6.48 8.16 9.45
C LEU A 82 -5.73 8.79 8.25
N TYR A 83 -6.23 8.54 7.05
CA TYR A 83 -5.63 9.05 5.82
C TYR A 83 -5.68 10.57 5.76
N ASP A 84 -6.79 11.18 6.12
CA ASP A 84 -6.89 12.64 6.19
C ASP A 84 -5.86 13.22 7.14
N ARG A 85 -5.77 12.69 8.35
CA ARG A 85 -4.80 13.15 9.37
C ARG A 85 -3.37 13.14 8.83
N VAL A 86 -2.94 12.07 8.17
CA VAL A 86 -1.57 11.92 7.71
C VAL A 86 -1.29 12.77 6.47
N PHE A 87 -2.15 12.70 5.45
CA PHE A 87 -1.92 13.41 4.20
C PHE A 87 -2.14 14.93 4.33
N ASP A 88 -3.02 15.40 5.23
CA ASP A 88 -3.14 16.83 5.55
C ASP A 88 -1.85 17.35 6.21
N ILE A 89 -1.21 16.59 7.12
CA ILE A 89 0.10 16.94 7.69
C ILE A 89 1.15 17.06 6.57
N LEU A 90 1.21 16.12 5.64
CA LEU A 90 2.16 16.16 4.53
C LEU A 90 1.91 17.37 3.64
N GLN A 91 0.65 17.63 3.26
CA GLN A 91 0.26 18.76 2.43
C GLN A 91 0.55 20.11 3.10
N GLU A 92 0.22 20.28 4.37
CA GLU A 92 0.50 21.51 5.15
C GLU A 92 2.00 21.82 5.24
N ASN A 93 2.85 20.81 5.19
CA ASN A 93 4.31 20.98 5.22
C ASN A 93 4.95 20.99 3.82
N GLY A 94 4.15 20.99 2.74
CA GLY A 94 4.64 21.05 1.36
C GLY A 94 5.37 19.79 0.91
N THR A 95 5.15 18.67 1.57
CA THR A 95 5.71 17.37 1.20
C THR A 95 5.03 16.83 -0.05
N ARG A 96 5.81 16.24 -0.93
CA ARG A 96 5.35 15.66 -2.20
C ARG A 96 5.22 14.15 -2.12
N TRP A 97 4.27 13.61 -2.85
CA TRP A 97 4.09 12.20 -3.13
C TRP A 97 3.43 12.04 -4.49
N ASP A 98 3.58 10.90 -5.14
CA ASP A 98 2.99 10.62 -6.45
C ASP A 98 1.81 9.64 -6.35
N ILE A 99 1.85 8.74 -5.37
CA ILE A 99 0.82 7.71 -5.12
C ILE A 99 0.55 7.60 -3.63
N ILE A 100 -0.72 7.40 -3.28
CA ILE A 100 -1.16 7.02 -1.94
C ILE A 100 -1.23 5.50 -1.88
N GLY A 101 -0.37 4.87 -1.05
CA GLY A 101 -0.39 3.44 -0.78
C GLY A 101 -1.32 3.09 0.37
N MET A 102 -2.04 1.98 0.26
CA MET A 102 -2.88 1.47 1.35
C MET A 102 -2.78 -0.04 1.52
N SER A 103 -2.84 -0.51 2.77
CA SER A 103 -3.04 -1.91 3.10
C SER A 103 -4.53 -2.22 3.27
N VAL A 104 -4.96 -3.37 2.73
CA VAL A 104 -6.33 -3.87 2.86
C VAL A 104 -6.30 -5.31 3.37
N TYR A 105 -6.43 -5.48 4.69
CA TYR A 105 -6.42 -6.77 5.36
C TYR A 105 -7.74 -7.01 6.08
N PRO A 106 -8.72 -7.72 5.47
CA PRO A 106 -10.00 -7.98 6.10
C PRO A 106 -9.86 -8.76 7.42
N TYR A 107 -8.91 -9.69 7.49
CA TYR A 107 -8.64 -10.44 8.71
C TYR A 107 -8.34 -9.53 9.91
N TRP A 108 -7.37 -8.62 9.76
CA TRP A 108 -6.98 -7.72 10.85
C TRP A 108 -8.07 -6.68 11.18
N ALA A 109 -8.82 -6.23 10.16
CA ALA A 109 -9.94 -5.31 10.38
C ALA A 109 -11.05 -5.93 11.25
N MET A 110 -11.33 -7.23 11.06
CA MET A 110 -12.32 -7.95 11.86
C MET A 110 -11.78 -8.34 13.26
N GLU A 111 -10.55 -8.85 13.34
CA GLU A 111 -9.91 -9.19 14.63
C GLU A 111 -9.77 -7.97 15.53
N GLY A 112 -9.39 -6.82 15.00
CA GLY A 112 -9.35 -5.54 15.70
C GLY A 112 -10.72 -4.93 15.98
N LYS A 113 -11.81 -5.55 15.48
CA LYS A 113 -13.19 -5.06 15.59
C LYS A 113 -13.42 -3.67 14.99
N PHE A 114 -12.58 -3.29 14.03
CA PHE A 114 -12.74 -2.05 13.28
C PHE A 114 -13.85 -2.17 12.24
N ARG A 115 -14.07 -3.37 11.70
CA ARG A 115 -15.12 -3.69 10.72
C ARG A 115 -15.81 -5.01 11.09
N PRO A 116 -17.11 -5.14 10.78
CA PRO A 116 -17.89 -6.33 11.13
C PRO A 116 -17.58 -7.54 10.21
N ASP A 117 -17.14 -7.27 8.98
CA ASP A 117 -16.91 -8.28 7.94
C ASP A 117 -15.92 -7.80 6.88
N ALA A 118 -15.53 -8.70 6.00
CA ALA A 118 -14.59 -8.42 4.90
C ALA A 118 -15.20 -7.50 3.83
N GLU A 119 -16.50 -7.58 3.59
CA GLU A 119 -17.19 -6.77 2.58
C GLU A 119 -17.19 -5.29 2.98
N SER A 120 -17.50 -4.97 4.24
CA SER A 120 -17.44 -3.59 4.75
C SER A 120 -16.01 -3.04 4.70
N THR A 121 -14.99 -3.86 5.02
CA THR A 121 -13.58 -3.47 4.90
C THR A 121 -13.25 -3.05 3.46
N LEU A 122 -13.68 -3.85 2.49
CA LEU A 122 -13.43 -3.60 1.08
C LEU A 122 -14.18 -2.35 0.59
N ASN A 123 -15.48 -2.25 0.89
CA ASN A 123 -16.30 -1.13 0.46
C ASN A 123 -15.75 0.21 0.98
N ASP A 124 -15.38 0.26 2.26
CA ASP A 124 -14.82 1.47 2.87
C ASP A 124 -13.44 1.81 2.29
N ALA A 125 -12.61 0.82 1.98
CA ALA A 125 -11.31 1.06 1.35
C ALA A 125 -11.45 1.63 -0.07
N ILE A 126 -12.37 1.11 -0.89
CA ILE A 126 -12.64 1.63 -2.23
C ILE A 126 -13.21 3.05 -2.16
N ALA A 127 -14.19 3.29 -1.27
CA ALA A 127 -14.75 4.63 -1.07
C ALA A 127 -13.68 5.63 -0.60
N ASN A 128 -12.79 5.21 0.31
CA ASN A 128 -11.68 6.03 0.77
C ASN A 128 -10.70 6.36 -0.37
N ALA A 129 -10.36 5.38 -1.23
CA ALA A 129 -9.49 5.62 -2.37
C ALA A 129 -10.06 6.66 -3.34
N GLN A 130 -11.35 6.56 -3.67
CA GLN A 130 -12.04 7.55 -4.51
C GLN A 130 -12.00 8.95 -3.89
N ARG A 131 -12.33 9.04 -2.60
CA ARG A 131 -12.31 10.30 -1.85
C ARG A 131 -10.92 10.94 -1.79
N LEU A 132 -9.87 10.13 -1.59
CA LEU A 132 -8.48 10.58 -1.57
C LEU A 132 -8.05 11.11 -2.94
N TYR A 133 -8.42 10.41 -4.02
CA TYR A 133 -8.19 10.85 -5.38
C TYR A 133 -8.86 12.22 -5.65
N GLU A 134 -10.12 12.38 -5.23
CA GLU A 134 -10.84 13.66 -5.37
C GLU A 134 -10.21 14.79 -4.54
N LYS A 135 -9.77 14.48 -3.31
CA LYS A 135 -9.21 15.48 -2.38
C LYS A 135 -7.82 15.94 -2.77
N TYR A 136 -6.93 15.01 -3.13
CA TYR A 136 -5.51 15.31 -3.34
C TYR A 136 -5.09 15.28 -4.82
N GLY A 137 -5.94 14.82 -5.72
CA GLY A 137 -5.61 14.68 -7.14
C GLY A 137 -4.55 13.61 -7.42
N THR A 138 -4.38 12.65 -6.51
CA THR A 138 -3.32 11.64 -6.52
C THR A 138 -3.93 10.25 -6.57
N ASN A 139 -3.45 9.42 -7.49
CA ASN A 139 -3.88 8.03 -7.57
C ASN A 139 -3.56 7.24 -6.30
N VAL A 140 -4.34 6.21 -6.07
CA VAL A 140 -4.18 5.26 -4.97
C VAL A 140 -3.67 3.93 -5.52
N MET A 141 -2.90 3.21 -4.72
CA MET A 141 -2.47 1.85 -4.97
C MET A 141 -2.74 1.01 -3.73
N ILE A 142 -3.37 -0.14 -3.89
CA ILE A 142 -3.43 -1.13 -2.81
C ILE A 142 -2.06 -1.82 -2.80
N THR A 143 -1.16 -1.29 -1.98
CA THR A 143 0.23 -1.73 -1.90
C THR A 143 0.39 -3.02 -1.12
N GLU A 144 -0.59 -3.35 -0.29
CA GLU A 144 -0.66 -4.63 0.40
C GLU A 144 -2.10 -5.13 0.51
N VAL A 145 -2.31 -6.39 0.19
CA VAL A 145 -3.51 -7.14 0.51
C VAL A 145 -3.12 -8.56 0.87
N GLY A 146 -3.83 -9.17 1.80
CA GLY A 146 -3.70 -10.58 2.14
C GLY A 146 -5.00 -11.10 2.73
N VAL A 147 -5.29 -12.37 2.48
CA VAL A 147 -6.51 -13.06 2.94
C VAL A 147 -6.15 -14.37 3.64
N ASP A 148 -7.03 -14.86 4.50
CA ASP A 148 -6.76 -16.06 5.30
C ASP A 148 -6.64 -17.30 4.39
N THR A 149 -5.42 -17.82 4.29
CA THR A 149 -5.08 -18.99 3.46
C THR A 149 -5.73 -20.27 3.99
N ARG A 150 -6.18 -20.29 5.25
CA ARG A 150 -6.90 -21.43 5.84
C ARG A 150 -8.34 -21.55 5.30
N GLU A 151 -8.87 -20.50 4.68
CA GLU A 151 -10.18 -20.45 4.02
C GLU A 151 -10.02 -20.00 2.54
N PRO A 152 -9.30 -20.79 1.71
CA PRO A 152 -8.80 -20.31 0.41
C PRO A 152 -9.92 -19.96 -0.59
N GLU A 153 -11.08 -20.63 -0.53
CA GLU A 153 -12.22 -20.28 -1.37
C GLU A 153 -12.80 -18.91 -1.02
N LYS A 154 -12.93 -18.60 0.28
CA LYS A 154 -13.37 -17.27 0.71
C LYS A 154 -12.33 -16.21 0.36
N GLY A 155 -11.06 -16.54 0.51
CA GLY A 155 -9.96 -15.66 0.10
C GLY A 155 -10.00 -15.33 -1.39
N ARG A 156 -10.20 -16.35 -2.25
CA ARG A 156 -10.38 -16.15 -3.69
C ARG A 156 -11.58 -15.24 -3.98
N ASP A 157 -12.71 -15.52 -3.36
CA ASP A 157 -13.95 -14.78 -3.62
C ASP A 157 -13.82 -13.31 -3.19
N PHE A 158 -13.12 -13.04 -2.08
CA PHE A 158 -12.76 -11.68 -1.66
C PHE A 158 -11.85 -10.99 -2.69
N MET A 159 -10.80 -11.68 -3.16
CA MET A 159 -9.88 -11.11 -4.16
C MET A 159 -10.58 -10.83 -5.49
N ILE A 160 -11.52 -11.68 -5.91
CA ILE A 160 -12.35 -11.42 -7.11
C ILE A 160 -13.18 -10.14 -6.90
N GLN A 161 -13.86 -10.01 -5.75
CA GLN A 161 -14.65 -8.81 -5.45
C GLN A 161 -13.76 -7.55 -5.41
N LEU A 162 -12.55 -7.64 -4.83
CA LEU A 162 -11.60 -6.55 -4.82
C LEU A 162 -11.24 -6.11 -6.24
N PHE A 163 -10.86 -7.05 -7.10
CA PHE A 163 -10.54 -6.72 -8.50
C PHE A 163 -11.73 -6.19 -9.27
N ASP A 164 -12.92 -6.74 -9.06
CA ASP A 164 -14.15 -6.23 -9.68
C ASP A 164 -14.38 -4.76 -9.30
N LYS A 165 -14.26 -4.42 -8.02
CA LYS A 165 -14.41 -3.04 -7.56
C LYS A 165 -13.30 -2.11 -8.07
N VAL A 166 -12.07 -2.58 -8.14
CA VAL A 166 -10.97 -1.81 -8.72
C VAL A 166 -11.21 -1.53 -10.20
N ILE A 167 -11.65 -2.51 -10.98
CA ILE A 167 -11.85 -2.37 -12.43
C ILE A 167 -13.11 -1.57 -12.73
N ASP A 168 -14.23 -1.88 -12.07
CA ASP A 168 -15.55 -1.37 -12.46
C ASP A 168 -16.00 -0.14 -11.66
N GLU A 169 -15.58 -0.02 -10.38
CA GLU A 169 -16.12 0.96 -9.45
C GLU A 169 -15.12 2.06 -9.04
N SER A 170 -13.81 1.82 -9.15
CA SER A 170 -12.81 2.81 -8.65
C SER A 170 -12.76 4.11 -9.46
N ASN A 171 -13.39 4.18 -10.62
CA ASN A 171 -13.33 5.32 -11.54
C ASN A 171 -11.90 5.75 -11.90
N GLY A 172 -10.96 4.78 -11.91
CA GLY A 172 -9.54 5.02 -12.20
C GLY A 172 -8.74 5.61 -11.04
N SER A 173 -9.33 5.74 -9.85
CA SER A 173 -8.60 6.21 -8.66
C SER A 173 -7.55 5.19 -8.18
N ILE A 174 -7.77 3.89 -8.40
CA ILE A 174 -6.85 2.81 -8.01
C ILE A 174 -6.10 2.29 -9.23
N THR A 175 -4.77 2.36 -9.18
CA THR A 175 -3.89 2.01 -10.31
C THR A 175 -3.22 0.65 -10.21
N GLY A 176 -3.30 -0.02 -9.06
CA GLY A 176 -2.68 -1.33 -8.87
C GLY A 176 -3.04 -1.99 -7.55
N VAL A 177 -2.83 -3.30 -7.51
CA VAL A 177 -3.02 -4.15 -6.34
C VAL A 177 -1.83 -5.09 -6.20
N PHE A 178 -1.16 -5.10 -5.05
CA PHE A 178 -0.10 -6.03 -4.71
C PHE A 178 -0.54 -6.96 -3.58
N TYR A 179 -0.38 -8.26 -3.80
CA TYR A 179 -0.57 -9.25 -2.74
C TYR A 179 0.72 -9.36 -1.92
N TRP A 180 0.60 -9.23 -0.59
CA TRP A 180 1.76 -9.31 0.29
C TRP A 180 2.16 -10.76 0.55
N ALA A 181 3.43 -11.09 0.27
CA ALA A 181 4.07 -12.37 0.58
C ALA A 181 3.16 -13.59 0.24
N PRO A 182 2.69 -13.71 -1.02
CA PRO A 182 1.78 -14.77 -1.40
C PRO A 182 2.36 -16.19 -1.20
N GLU A 183 3.68 -16.33 -1.21
CA GLU A 183 4.41 -17.59 -1.06
C GLU A 183 4.37 -18.21 0.34
N ILE A 184 3.87 -17.48 1.33
CA ILE A 184 3.78 -18.01 2.72
C ILE A 184 2.68 -19.06 2.81
N ASN A 185 3.04 -20.20 3.43
CA ASN A 185 2.14 -21.33 3.62
C ASN A 185 1.09 -21.07 4.71
N ALA A 186 -0.06 -21.74 4.59
CA ALA A 186 -1.19 -21.64 5.52
C ALA A 186 -0.88 -22.08 6.96
N ASP A 187 0.14 -22.89 7.17
CA ASP A 187 0.58 -23.39 8.49
C ASP A 187 1.65 -22.53 9.16
N ALA A 188 2.08 -21.44 8.49
CA ALA A 188 2.97 -20.46 9.09
C ALA A 188 2.25 -19.58 10.13
N ASP A 189 3.01 -18.94 11.02
CA ASP A 189 2.47 -17.98 12.00
C ASP A 189 1.73 -16.82 11.30
N TYR A 190 2.23 -16.39 10.15
CA TYR A 190 1.52 -15.47 9.25
C TYR A 190 0.74 -16.27 8.20
N HIS A 191 -0.56 -16.37 8.37
CA HIS A 191 -1.46 -17.19 7.54
C HIS A 191 -2.22 -16.39 6.46
N LEU A 192 -1.74 -15.21 6.09
CA LEU A 192 -2.36 -14.36 5.07
C LEU A 192 -1.63 -14.43 3.72
N GLY A 193 -0.91 -15.52 3.46
CA GLY A 193 -0.32 -15.85 2.18
C GLY A 193 -1.34 -16.42 1.17
N ALA A 194 -0.87 -17.17 0.19
CA ALA A 194 -1.71 -17.83 -0.82
C ALA A 194 -1.24 -19.24 -1.17
N PHE A 195 -0.40 -19.85 -0.33
CA PHE A 195 0.13 -21.21 -0.53
C PHE A 195 -0.29 -22.15 0.61
N ASP A 196 -0.44 -23.43 0.29
CA ASP A 196 -0.55 -24.53 1.26
C ASP A 196 0.34 -25.68 0.80
N LYS A 197 1.16 -26.21 1.73
CA LYS A 197 2.12 -27.29 1.44
C LYS A 197 2.97 -27.02 0.20
N ASP A 198 3.54 -25.82 0.12
CA ASP A 198 4.39 -25.35 -0.97
C ASP A 198 3.70 -25.33 -2.36
N ARG A 199 2.37 -25.25 -2.38
CA ARG A 199 1.57 -25.16 -3.60
C ARG A 199 0.64 -23.94 -3.56
N PRO A 200 0.44 -23.28 -4.70
CA PRO A 200 -0.52 -22.21 -4.78
C PRO A 200 -1.94 -22.72 -4.49
N THR A 201 -2.68 -21.96 -3.72
CA THR A 201 -4.12 -22.21 -3.48
C THR A 201 -4.97 -21.54 -4.56
N VAL A 202 -6.28 -21.79 -4.52
CA VAL A 202 -7.25 -21.15 -5.42
C VAL A 202 -7.33 -19.61 -5.26
N ILE A 203 -6.77 -19.05 -4.21
CA ILE A 203 -6.69 -17.60 -4.02
C ILE A 203 -6.03 -16.92 -5.23
N LEU A 204 -4.97 -17.51 -5.78
CA LEU A 204 -4.25 -16.96 -6.93
C LEU A 204 -5.03 -17.03 -8.26
N ASP A 205 -6.09 -17.84 -8.34
CA ASP A 205 -6.98 -17.85 -9.52
C ASP A 205 -7.63 -16.48 -9.74
N ALA A 206 -7.84 -15.69 -8.68
CA ALA A 206 -8.43 -14.37 -8.79
C ALA A 206 -7.63 -13.43 -9.71
N PHE A 207 -6.31 -13.53 -9.73
CA PHE A 207 -5.45 -12.72 -10.61
C PHE A 207 -5.66 -13.07 -12.08
N ARG A 208 -5.76 -14.36 -12.40
CA ARG A 208 -6.06 -14.81 -13.77
C ARG A 208 -7.45 -14.34 -14.22
N ILE A 209 -8.46 -14.48 -13.35
CA ILE A 209 -9.83 -14.04 -13.62
C ILE A 209 -9.85 -12.51 -13.86
N ALA A 210 -9.17 -11.74 -13.03
CA ALA A 210 -9.06 -10.28 -13.20
C ALA A 210 -8.38 -9.88 -14.50
N SER A 211 -7.29 -10.57 -14.88
CA SER A 211 -6.58 -10.34 -16.14
C SER A 211 -7.47 -10.59 -17.36
N GLU A 212 -8.20 -11.71 -17.36
CA GLU A 212 -9.16 -12.04 -18.42
C GLU A 212 -10.28 -10.98 -18.54
N LYS A 213 -10.77 -10.47 -17.41
CA LYS A 213 -11.79 -9.42 -17.36
C LYS A 213 -11.27 -8.08 -17.88
N ALA A 214 -10.03 -7.73 -17.55
CA ALA A 214 -9.40 -6.50 -18.01
C ALA A 214 -9.02 -6.53 -19.52
N GLY A 215 -9.15 -7.66 -20.20
CA GLY A 215 -8.89 -7.82 -21.65
C GLY A 215 -7.40 -8.01 -21.97
N ASN A 216 -6.62 -8.52 -21.05
CA ASN A 216 -5.19 -8.85 -21.19
C ASN A 216 -4.97 -10.35 -21.36
#